data_7dadd3f654063d2da5e208b27ace77f3
#
_entry.id   7dadd3f654063d2da5e208b27ace77f3
#
_cell.length_a   1.000
_cell.length_b   1.000
_cell.length_c   1.000
_cell.angle_alpha   90.00
_cell.angle_beta   90.00
_cell.angle_gamma   90.00
#
_symmetry.space_group_name_H-M   'P 1'
#
loop_
_entity.id
_entity.type
_entity.pdbx_description
1 polymer ?
#
loop_
_entity_poly.entity_id
_entity_poly.type
_entity_poly.pdbx_seq_one_letter_code
_entity_poly.pdbx_strand_id
1 'polypeptide(L)'
;MRLFLLVLWAALACGASPSWYFLQFSDPQFGMYEENRGFVQETANFEYAIATANRLHPAFVVVTGDLINQPGDAAEAAEYRRIAAKLDPGIPLYNVPGNHDVGNDPTPATLAAYRQRFGPDYYTFRAADLMGFVLNSSLIGHPAKAPEEAARQEAWLGAELEKARRPGIGRPVVFQHHPWFLKAPDEADEYSNIPKEIRARYLALLHQYGVRWVFAGHCHRNEQSSDGTLEIVATGPVGKPLGGARSGFRVVTVGPEGISHHYYDFGDIPNRLPPQ
;
A
#
# COMPACT_ATOMS: atom_id res chain seq x y z
N MET A 1 54.28 -22.48 38.39
CA MET A 1 53.89 -21.31 37.58
C MET A 1 52.67 -21.75 36.75
N ARG A 2 51.44 -21.41 37.21
CA ARG A 2 50.17 -21.79 36.56
C ARG A 2 49.71 -20.61 35.71
N LEU A 3 49.66 -20.83 34.41
CA LEU A 3 49.15 -19.87 33.44
C LEU A 3 47.62 -19.90 33.46
N PHE A 4 46.97 -18.82 33.89
CA PHE A 4 45.52 -18.65 33.73
C PHE A 4 45.25 -18.04 32.34
N LEU A 5 44.63 -18.82 31.44
CA LEU A 5 44.06 -18.30 30.20
C LEU A 5 42.74 -17.58 30.52
N LEU A 6 42.74 -16.29 30.40
CA LEU A 6 41.52 -15.48 30.38
C LEU A 6 40.87 -15.60 28.98
N VAL A 7 39.79 -16.36 28.91
CA VAL A 7 38.92 -16.37 27.70
C VAL A 7 37.99 -15.14 27.77
N LEU A 8 38.29 -14.12 26.99
CA LEU A 8 37.36 -13.00 26.77
C LEU A 8 36.21 -13.50 25.90
N TRP A 9 35.02 -13.64 26.48
CA TRP A 9 33.79 -13.75 25.74
C TRP A 9 33.39 -12.34 25.25
N ALA A 10 33.59 -12.04 23.94
CA ALA A 10 32.97 -10.90 23.30
C ALA A 10 31.48 -11.24 23.08
N ALA A 11 30.63 -10.70 23.94
CA ALA A 11 29.19 -10.69 23.68
C ALA A 11 28.97 -9.82 22.45
N LEU A 12 28.66 -10.43 21.30
CA LEU A 12 28.04 -9.69 20.19
C LEU A 12 26.71 -9.16 20.72
N ALA A 13 26.66 -7.87 21.02
CA ALA A 13 25.41 -7.15 21.17
C ALA A 13 24.73 -7.22 19.82
N CYS A 14 23.74 -8.11 19.67
CA CYS A 14 22.81 -8.10 18.56
C CYS A 14 21.97 -6.84 18.76
N GLY A 15 22.44 -5.70 18.25
CA GLY A 15 21.71 -4.45 18.26
C GLY A 15 20.45 -4.67 17.45
N ALA A 16 19.27 -4.48 18.06
CA ALA A 16 18.01 -4.46 17.33
C ALA A 16 18.13 -3.44 16.18
N SER A 17 17.72 -3.84 14.98
CA SER A 17 17.69 -2.90 13.85
C SER A 17 16.87 -1.68 14.24
N PRO A 18 17.33 -0.45 13.93
CA PRO A 18 16.58 0.75 14.25
C PRO A 18 15.21 0.71 13.58
N SER A 19 14.21 1.25 14.25
CA SER A 19 12.87 1.42 13.65
C SER A 19 12.95 2.44 12.54
N TRP A 20 12.16 2.23 11.47
CA TRP A 20 12.03 3.15 10.35
C TRP A 20 10.56 3.25 9.95
N TYR A 21 10.18 4.19 9.09
CA TYR A 21 8.79 4.39 8.70
C TYR A 21 8.63 4.68 7.23
N PHE A 22 7.43 4.40 6.75
CA PHE A 22 6.94 4.82 5.44
C PHE A 22 5.60 5.54 5.57
N LEU A 23 5.19 6.24 4.52
CA LEU A 23 3.89 6.87 4.45
C LEU A 23 2.99 6.08 3.50
N GLN A 24 1.78 5.79 3.96
CA GLN A 24 0.71 5.28 3.12
C GLN A 24 -0.26 6.40 2.81
N PHE A 25 -0.28 6.82 1.56
CA PHE A 25 -1.31 7.64 0.95
C PHE A 25 -2.36 6.73 0.34
N SER A 26 -3.57 7.22 0.16
CA SER A 26 -4.64 6.49 -0.51
C SER A 26 -5.56 7.45 -1.22
N ASP A 27 -6.16 7.01 -2.30
CA ASP A 27 -7.29 7.66 -2.96
C ASP A 27 -7.09 9.19 -3.17
N PRO A 28 -5.97 9.64 -3.79
CA PRO A 28 -5.88 11.04 -4.21
C PRO A 28 -6.97 11.39 -5.23
N GLN A 29 -7.37 10.47 -6.04
CA GLN A 29 -8.57 10.37 -6.89
C GLN A 29 -8.95 11.69 -7.55
N PHE A 30 -8.01 12.22 -8.36
CA PHE A 30 -8.18 13.47 -9.09
C PHE A 30 -9.44 13.46 -9.93
N GLY A 31 -10.33 14.41 -9.65
CA GLY A 31 -11.64 14.57 -10.30
C GLY A 31 -12.84 14.21 -9.43
N MET A 32 -12.67 13.57 -8.27
CA MET A 32 -13.78 13.11 -7.45
C MET A 32 -14.58 14.23 -6.79
N TYR A 33 -13.94 15.32 -6.35
CA TYR A 33 -14.65 16.44 -5.72
C TYR A 33 -15.61 17.14 -6.67
N GLU A 34 -15.20 17.33 -7.93
CA GLU A 34 -15.91 18.11 -8.94
C GLU A 34 -16.57 17.25 -10.04
N GLU A 35 -16.71 15.93 -9.81
CA GLU A 35 -17.36 15.00 -10.74
C GLU A 35 -16.71 15.05 -12.15
N ASN A 36 -15.39 14.99 -12.21
CA ASN A 36 -14.53 15.06 -13.40
C ASN A 36 -14.59 16.41 -14.17
N ARG A 37 -15.09 17.47 -13.56
CA ARG A 37 -15.08 18.84 -14.16
C ARG A 37 -13.84 19.62 -13.77
N GLY A 38 -13.11 19.19 -12.76
CA GLY A 38 -11.90 19.79 -12.22
C GLY A 38 -11.34 18.96 -11.09
N PHE A 39 -10.23 19.39 -10.53
CA PHE A 39 -9.53 18.68 -9.44
C PHE A 39 -8.73 19.64 -8.53
N VAL A 40 -9.28 20.83 -8.30
CA VAL A 40 -8.57 21.87 -7.54
C VAL A 40 -8.29 21.43 -6.11
N GLN A 41 -9.26 20.77 -5.45
CA GLN A 41 -9.09 20.33 -4.08
C GLN A 41 -8.13 19.15 -3.98
N GLU A 42 -8.19 18.19 -4.90
CA GLU A 42 -7.27 17.05 -4.96
C GLU A 42 -5.84 17.54 -5.21
N THR A 43 -5.65 18.53 -6.09
CA THR A 43 -4.36 19.19 -6.32
C THR A 43 -3.81 19.76 -5.00
N ALA A 44 -4.59 20.55 -4.27
CA ALA A 44 -4.16 21.16 -3.01
C ALA A 44 -3.81 20.09 -1.96
N ASN A 45 -4.65 19.08 -1.81
CA ASN A 45 -4.46 18.00 -0.86
C ASN A 45 -3.20 17.18 -1.17
N PHE A 46 -3.03 16.78 -2.43
CA PHE A 46 -1.90 15.94 -2.81
C PHE A 46 -0.57 16.72 -2.82
N GLU A 47 -0.57 18.00 -3.20
CA GLU A 47 0.60 18.88 -3.04
C GLU A 47 1.00 19.01 -1.57
N TYR A 48 0.03 19.19 -0.67
CA TYR A 48 0.29 19.23 0.77
C TYR A 48 0.86 17.90 1.29
N ALA A 49 0.31 16.76 0.86
CA ALA A 49 0.80 15.44 1.24
C ALA A 49 2.25 15.20 0.76
N ILE A 50 2.57 15.55 -0.48
CA ILE A 50 3.92 15.42 -1.05
C ILE A 50 4.91 16.36 -0.34
N ALA A 51 4.54 17.62 -0.10
CA ALA A 51 5.38 18.55 0.65
C ALA A 51 5.64 18.05 2.08
N THR A 52 4.64 17.43 2.70
CA THR A 52 4.77 16.83 4.02
C THR A 52 5.68 15.59 3.99
N ALA A 53 5.56 14.74 2.96
CA ALA A 53 6.48 13.61 2.78
C ALA A 53 7.92 14.06 2.64
N ASN A 54 8.19 15.11 1.86
CA ASN A 54 9.53 15.71 1.74
C ASN A 54 10.07 16.22 3.07
N ARG A 55 9.22 16.84 3.90
CA ARG A 55 9.60 17.32 5.24
C ARG A 55 9.85 16.18 6.23
N LEU A 56 9.02 15.15 6.21
CA LEU A 56 9.13 14.00 7.12
C LEU A 56 10.24 13.02 6.70
N HIS A 57 10.55 12.94 5.42
CA HIS A 57 11.61 12.13 4.84
C HIS A 57 11.49 10.61 5.16
N PRO A 58 10.36 9.96 4.79
CA PRO A 58 10.16 8.53 5.02
C PRO A 58 11.09 7.67 4.15
N ALA A 59 11.22 6.39 4.49
CA ALA A 59 11.94 5.42 3.66
C ALA A 59 11.32 5.27 2.27
N PHE A 60 10.01 5.40 2.14
CA PHE A 60 9.24 5.46 0.89
C PHE A 60 7.83 6.00 1.11
N VAL A 61 7.15 6.30 0.03
CA VAL A 61 5.71 6.59 -0.02
C VAL A 61 5.04 5.50 -0.87
N VAL A 62 3.91 4.97 -0.42
CA VAL A 62 3.03 4.10 -1.23
C VAL A 62 1.66 4.74 -1.36
N VAL A 63 1.10 4.75 -2.57
CA VAL A 63 -0.26 5.25 -2.84
C VAL A 63 -1.14 4.04 -3.14
N THR A 64 -2.06 3.72 -2.22
CA THR A 64 -2.88 2.50 -2.28
C THR A 64 -4.12 2.62 -3.17
N GLY A 65 -3.92 3.10 -4.38
CA GLY A 65 -4.89 3.09 -5.48
C GLY A 65 -5.74 4.34 -5.60
N ASP A 66 -6.56 4.33 -6.65
CA ASP A 66 -7.41 5.43 -7.08
C ASP A 66 -6.62 6.73 -7.22
N LEU A 67 -5.61 6.68 -8.11
CA LEU A 67 -4.76 7.81 -8.43
C LEU A 67 -5.56 8.90 -9.14
N ILE A 68 -6.50 8.47 -10.01
CA ILE A 68 -7.43 9.27 -10.78
C ILE A 68 -8.86 8.81 -10.55
N ASN A 69 -9.85 9.63 -10.92
CA ASN A 69 -11.26 9.28 -10.75
C ASN A 69 -11.84 8.60 -12.00
N GLN A 70 -11.43 9.01 -13.19
CA GLN A 70 -11.95 8.45 -14.43
C GLN A 70 -10.89 7.63 -15.16
N PRO A 71 -11.10 6.30 -15.34
CA PRO A 71 -10.15 5.46 -16.05
C PRO A 71 -9.82 6.02 -17.43
N GLY A 72 -8.54 6.28 -17.65
CA GLY A 72 -8.08 6.79 -18.94
C GLY A 72 -8.04 8.31 -19.08
N ASP A 73 -8.54 9.08 -18.12
CA ASP A 73 -8.45 10.54 -18.20
C ASP A 73 -6.99 11.01 -18.22
N ALA A 74 -6.64 11.79 -19.26
CA ALA A 74 -5.28 12.24 -19.47
C ALA A 74 -4.91 13.45 -18.59
N ALA A 75 -5.87 14.31 -18.28
CA ALA A 75 -5.64 15.51 -17.49
C ALA A 75 -5.45 15.15 -16.01
N GLU A 76 -6.33 14.29 -15.46
CA GLU A 76 -6.20 13.78 -14.11
C GLU A 76 -4.86 13.05 -13.92
N ALA A 77 -4.49 12.17 -14.86
CA ALA A 77 -3.22 11.45 -14.82
C ALA A 77 -2.00 12.37 -14.97
N ALA A 78 -2.09 13.42 -15.78
CA ALA A 78 -1.01 14.40 -15.92
C ALA A 78 -0.81 15.20 -14.63
N GLU A 79 -1.90 15.61 -13.98
CA GLU A 79 -1.84 16.35 -12.72
C GLU A 79 -1.31 15.51 -11.57
N TYR A 80 -1.79 14.28 -11.43
CA TYR A 80 -1.21 13.33 -10.47
C TYR A 80 0.30 13.22 -10.63
N ARG A 81 0.78 12.96 -11.86
CA ARG A 81 2.22 12.81 -12.14
C ARG A 81 3.00 14.10 -11.92
N ARG A 82 2.42 15.25 -12.27
CA ARG A 82 3.04 16.56 -12.05
C ARG A 82 3.35 16.80 -10.58
N ILE A 83 2.42 16.43 -9.70
CA ILE A 83 2.57 16.61 -8.25
C ILE A 83 3.48 15.53 -7.67
N ALA A 84 3.29 14.27 -8.05
CA ALA A 84 4.15 13.16 -7.62
C ALA A 84 5.64 13.42 -7.94
N ALA A 85 5.94 14.05 -9.06
CA ALA A 85 7.31 14.44 -9.45
C ALA A 85 7.94 15.51 -8.54
N LYS A 86 7.18 16.13 -7.63
CA LYS A 86 7.72 17.05 -6.61
C LYS A 86 8.23 16.32 -5.35
N LEU A 87 8.02 15.02 -5.25
CA LEU A 87 8.61 14.21 -4.19
C LEU A 87 10.13 14.21 -4.34
N ASP A 88 10.85 14.33 -3.22
CA ASP A 88 12.31 14.28 -3.19
C ASP A 88 12.79 13.00 -3.91
N PRO A 89 13.72 13.09 -4.87
CA PRO A 89 14.23 11.94 -5.63
C PRO A 89 14.83 10.84 -4.75
N GLY A 90 15.23 11.16 -3.52
CA GLY A 90 15.71 10.18 -2.55
C GLY A 90 14.59 9.35 -1.90
N ILE A 91 13.31 9.72 -2.08
CA ILE A 91 12.16 9.02 -1.50
C ILE A 91 11.45 8.22 -2.61
N PRO A 92 11.53 6.89 -2.63
CA PRO A 92 10.78 6.08 -3.59
C PRO A 92 9.27 6.28 -3.47
N LEU A 93 8.57 6.33 -4.61
CA LEU A 93 7.11 6.35 -4.69
C LEU A 93 6.63 5.06 -5.37
N TYR A 94 5.73 4.34 -4.70
CA TYR A 94 5.12 3.10 -5.20
C TYR A 94 3.63 3.30 -5.44
N ASN A 95 3.18 3.09 -6.67
CA ASN A 95 1.77 3.19 -7.05
C ASN A 95 1.11 1.81 -7.03
N VAL A 96 -0.07 1.73 -6.42
CA VAL A 96 -0.96 0.58 -6.48
C VAL A 96 -2.14 0.95 -7.38
N PRO A 97 -2.62 0.08 -8.28
CA PRO A 97 -3.82 0.38 -9.06
C PRO A 97 -5.09 0.26 -8.21
N GLY A 98 -6.00 1.24 -8.33
CA GLY A 98 -7.36 1.18 -7.82
C GLY A 98 -8.39 0.91 -8.93
N ASN A 99 -9.66 0.76 -8.56
CA ASN A 99 -10.72 0.49 -9.54
C ASN A 99 -11.04 1.72 -10.41
N HIS A 100 -10.79 2.91 -9.95
CA HIS A 100 -10.89 4.12 -10.77
C HIS A 100 -9.70 4.29 -11.74
N ASP A 101 -8.61 3.57 -11.53
CA ASP A 101 -7.45 3.57 -12.44
C ASP A 101 -7.59 2.57 -13.58
N VAL A 102 -8.13 1.37 -13.29
CA VAL A 102 -8.18 0.23 -14.24
C VAL A 102 -9.59 -0.22 -14.59
N GLY A 103 -10.62 0.38 -13.96
CA GLY A 103 -12.03 -0.01 -14.07
C GLY A 103 -12.44 -1.05 -13.01
N ASN A 104 -13.73 -1.03 -12.62
CA ASN A 104 -14.29 -2.06 -11.72
C ASN A 104 -14.17 -3.48 -12.32
N ASP A 105 -14.29 -3.58 -13.63
CA ASP A 105 -14.04 -4.81 -14.41
C ASP A 105 -12.88 -4.59 -15.36
N PRO A 106 -11.63 -4.81 -14.93
CA PRO A 106 -10.46 -4.53 -15.74
C PRO A 106 -10.44 -5.32 -17.05
N THR A 107 -10.01 -4.66 -18.12
CA THR A 107 -9.79 -5.26 -19.43
C THR A 107 -8.31 -5.21 -19.80
N PRO A 108 -7.82 -6.02 -20.74
CA PRO A 108 -6.44 -5.90 -21.22
C PRO A 108 -6.08 -4.47 -21.67
N ALA A 109 -7.04 -3.72 -22.23
CA ALA A 109 -6.83 -2.35 -22.68
C ALA A 109 -6.67 -1.37 -21.49
N THR A 110 -7.52 -1.46 -20.45
CA THR A 110 -7.41 -0.59 -19.28
C THR A 110 -6.16 -0.90 -18.46
N LEU A 111 -5.77 -2.18 -18.35
CA LEU A 111 -4.51 -2.59 -17.73
C LEU A 111 -3.29 -2.04 -18.47
N ALA A 112 -3.29 -2.12 -19.82
CA ALA A 112 -2.21 -1.56 -20.63
C ALA A 112 -2.10 -0.04 -20.49
N ALA A 113 -3.26 0.66 -20.45
CA ALA A 113 -3.31 2.10 -20.25
C ALA A 113 -2.76 2.52 -18.87
N TYR A 114 -3.10 1.79 -17.81
CA TYR A 114 -2.51 2.00 -16.48
C TYR A 114 -0.99 1.83 -16.51
N ARG A 115 -0.53 0.68 -17.04
CA ARG A 115 0.91 0.37 -17.10
C ARG A 115 1.72 1.42 -17.85
N GLN A 116 1.15 1.98 -18.91
CA GLN A 116 1.79 3.05 -19.69
C GLN A 116 1.93 4.35 -18.89
N ARG A 117 0.98 4.67 -18.01
CA ARG A 117 0.91 5.95 -17.30
C ARG A 117 1.60 5.94 -15.95
N PHE A 118 1.47 4.83 -15.21
CA PHE A 118 1.83 4.75 -13.80
C PHE A 118 2.84 3.64 -13.47
N GLY A 119 3.21 2.81 -14.45
CA GLY A 119 4.12 1.69 -14.26
C GLY A 119 3.40 0.35 -14.05
N PRO A 120 4.10 -0.69 -13.61
CA PRO A 120 3.53 -2.02 -13.40
C PRO A 120 2.30 -1.98 -12.49
N ASP A 121 1.29 -2.81 -12.77
CA ASP A 121 0.07 -2.91 -11.98
C ASP A 121 0.15 -3.98 -10.87
N TYR A 122 1.17 -4.83 -10.90
CA TYR A 122 1.59 -5.67 -9.78
C TYR A 122 3.10 -5.90 -9.85
N TYR A 123 3.77 -5.87 -8.72
CA TYR A 123 5.23 -5.99 -8.61
C TYR A 123 5.67 -6.14 -7.17
N THR A 124 6.96 -6.45 -6.96
CA THR A 124 7.59 -6.41 -5.65
C THR A 124 8.60 -5.27 -5.55
N PHE A 125 8.82 -4.81 -4.33
CA PHE A 125 9.92 -3.90 -4.00
C PHE A 125 10.53 -4.26 -2.64
N ARG A 126 11.70 -3.71 -2.35
CA ARG A 126 12.38 -3.91 -1.06
C ARG A 126 12.68 -2.58 -0.40
N ALA A 127 12.45 -2.53 0.91
CA ALA A 127 12.86 -1.41 1.75
C ALA A 127 13.35 -1.96 3.09
N ALA A 128 14.63 -1.78 3.39
CA ALA A 128 15.27 -2.35 4.58
C ALA A 128 14.94 -3.85 4.75
N ASP A 129 14.25 -4.22 5.83
CA ASP A 129 13.80 -5.57 6.16
C ASP A 129 12.35 -5.87 5.74
N LEU A 130 11.79 -5.10 4.81
CA LEU A 130 10.46 -5.30 4.26
C LEU A 130 10.52 -5.72 2.78
N MET A 131 9.73 -6.71 2.42
CA MET A 131 9.43 -7.10 1.03
C MET A 131 7.99 -6.71 0.73
N GLY A 132 7.80 -5.65 -0.06
CA GLY A 132 6.49 -5.16 -0.49
C GLY A 132 5.97 -5.94 -1.71
N PHE A 133 4.70 -6.33 -1.66
CA PHE A 133 3.95 -6.96 -2.73
C PHE A 133 2.81 -6.04 -3.14
N VAL A 134 2.93 -5.39 -4.27
CA VAL A 134 1.85 -4.60 -4.86
C VAL A 134 0.96 -5.50 -5.68
N LEU A 135 -0.35 -5.47 -5.40
CA LEU A 135 -1.36 -6.28 -6.08
C LEU A 135 -2.41 -5.41 -6.76
N ASN A 136 -2.83 -5.81 -7.95
CA ASN A 136 -4.01 -5.27 -8.61
C ASN A 136 -5.26 -5.98 -8.10
N SER A 137 -5.83 -5.45 -7.01
CA SER A 137 -7.00 -6.05 -6.35
C SER A 137 -8.29 -5.93 -7.17
N SER A 138 -8.41 -4.94 -8.06
CA SER A 138 -9.54 -4.84 -9.01
C SER A 138 -9.55 -6.04 -9.96
N LEU A 139 -8.38 -6.39 -10.51
CA LEU A 139 -8.25 -7.57 -11.38
C LEU A 139 -8.47 -8.88 -10.61
N ILE A 140 -8.02 -8.96 -9.35
CA ILE A 140 -8.27 -10.11 -8.48
C ILE A 140 -9.76 -10.29 -8.23
N GLY A 141 -10.46 -9.22 -7.84
CA GLY A 141 -11.89 -9.26 -7.50
C GLY A 141 -12.80 -9.49 -8.71
N HIS A 142 -12.42 -8.99 -9.89
CA HIS A 142 -13.23 -8.99 -11.09
C HIS A 142 -12.46 -9.45 -12.33
N PRO A 143 -12.04 -10.74 -12.39
CA PRO A 143 -11.16 -11.25 -13.45
C PRO A 143 -11.86 -11.53 -14.79
N ALA A 144 -13.20 -11.44 -14.86
CA ALA A 144 -13.98 -12.00 -15.97
C ALA A 144 -13.63 -11.44 -17.35
N LYS A 145 -13.23 -10.15 -17.45
CA LYS A 145 -12.86 -9.51 -18.72
C LYS A 145 -11.37 -9.63 -19.07
N ALA A 146 -10.54 -10.11 -18.13
CA ALA A 146 -9.10 -10.31 -18.32
C ALA A 146 -8.57 -11.57 -17.57
N PRO A 147 -9.17 -12.75 -17.79
CA PRO A 147 -8.88 -13.93 -16.99
C PRO A 147 -7.41 -14.40 -17.08
N GLU A 148 -6.78 -14.24 -18.23
CA GLU A 148 -5.36 -14.59 -18.38
C GLU A 148 -4.43 -13.65 -17.62
N GLU A 149 -4.76 -12.36 -17.55
CA GLU A 149 -4.01 -11.39 -16.73
C GLU A 149 -4.13 -11.73 -15.24
N ALA A 150 -5.34 -12.06 -14.78
CA ALA A 150 -5.58 -12.47 -13.40
C ALA A 150 -4.81 -13.76 -13.05
N ALA A 151 -4.83 -14.76 -13.93
CA ALA A 151 -4.08 -16.00 -13.73
C ALA A 151 -2.56 -15.76 -13.70
N ARG A 152 -2.04 -14.84 -14.54
CA ARG A 152 -0.62 -14.44 -14.50
C ARG A 152 -0.26 -13.78 -13.18
N GLN A 153 -1.08 -12.85 -12.67
CA GLN A 153 -0.82 -12.20 -11.38
C GLN A 153 -0.84 -13.23 -10.23
N GLU A 154 -1.79 -14.15 -10.20
CA GLU A 154 -1.87 -15.18 -9.15
C GLU A 154 -0.65 -16.11 -9.17
N ALA A 155 -0.25 -16.61 -10.34
CA ALA A 155 0.93 -17.44 -10.48
C ALA A 155 2.22 -16.70 -10.09
N TRP A 156 2.33 -15.43 -10.48
CA TRP A 156 3.44 -14.56 -10.10
C TRP A 156 3.48 -14.35 -8.58
N LEU A 157 2.34 -14.05 -7.93
CA LEU A 157 2.28 -13.86 -6.48
C LEU A 157 2.76 -15.10 -5.73
N GLY A 158 2.30 -16.29 -6.10
CA GLY A 158 2.77 -17.53 -5.48
C GLY A 158 4.28 -17.73 -5.63
N ALA A 159 4.83 -17.48 -6.82
CA ALA A 159 6.26 -17.60 -7.08
C ALA A 159 7.10 -16.57 -6.29
N GLU A 160 6.64 -15.32 -6.16
CA GLU A 160 7.35 -14.27 -5.41
C GLU A 160 7.25 -14.50 -3.90
N LEU A 161 6.11 -14.94 -3.38
CA LEU A 161 5.96 -15.31 -1.97
C LEU A 161 6.87 -16.50 -1.59
N GLU A 162 7.03 -17.50 -2.47
CA GLU A 162 7.99 -18.60 -2.23
C GLU A 162 9.44 -18.08 -2.15
N LYS A 163 9.81 -17.12 -3.00
CA LYS A 163 11.13 -16.48 -2.93
C LYS A 163 11.32 -15.72 -1.60
N ALA A 164 10.24 -15.07 -1.11
CA ALA A 164 10.28 -14.28 0.13
C ALA A 164 10.52 -15.14 1.39
N ARG A 165 10.30 -16.45 1.36
CA ARG A 165 10.63 -17.37 2.46
C ARG A 165 12.14 -17.52 2.72
N ARG A 166 12.97 -17.13 1.78
CA ARG A 166 14.42 -17.26 1.92
C ARG A 166 14.94 -16.34 3.02
N PRO A 167 15.88 -16.81 3.87
CA PRO A 167 16.47 -15.96 4.91
C PRO A 167 17.04 -14.66 4.34
N GLY A 168 16.80 -13.54 5.03
CA GLY A 168 17.33 -12.23 4.66
C GLY A 168 16.55 -11.51 3.54
N ILE A 169 15.42 -12.06 3.07
CA ILE A 169 14.61 -11.38 2.05
C ILE A 169 13.78 -10.25 2.66
N GLY A 170 13.34 -10.36 3.90
CA GLY A 170 12.52 -9.37 4.60
C GLY A 170 11.10 -9.86 4.89
N ARG A 171 10.36 -9.05 5.64
CA ARG A 171 8.97 -9.34 6.03
C ARG A 171 8.04 -9.12 4.83
N PRO A 172 7.19 -10.09 4.44
CA PRO A 172 6.22 -9.87 3.38
C PRO A 172 5.09 -8.98 3.86
N VAL A 173 4.85 -7.89 3.12
CA VAL A 173 3.75 -6.94 3.33
C VAL A 173 3.04 -6.71 2.01
N VAL A 174 1.70 -6.80 2.01
CA VAL A 174 0.89 -6.61 0.82
C VAL A 174 0.34 -5.18 0.78
N PHE A 175 0.39 -4.58 -0.39
CA PHE A 175 -0.21 -3.29 -0.73
C PHE A 175 -1.20 -3.49 -1.87
N GLN A 176 -2.46 -3.20 -1.63
CA GLN A 176 -3.52 -3.33 -2.61
C GLN A 176 -4.57 -2.24 -2.41
N HIS A 177 -5.53 -2.11 -3.32
CA HIS A 177 -6.56 -1.08 -3.19
C HIS A 177 -7.75 -1.56 -2.37
N HIS A 178 -8.44 -2.63 -2.78
CA HIS A 178 -9.57 -3.17 -2.02
C HIS A 178 -9.07 -3.98 -0.83
N PRO A 179 -9.60 -3.79 0.39
CA PRO A 179 -9.36 -4.70 1.50
C PRO A 179 -9.91 -6.10 1.19
N TRP A 180 -9.29 -7.14 1.75
CA TRP A 180 -9.83 -8.49 1.62
C TRP A 180 -11.20 -8.60 2.28
N PHE A 181 -11.33 -8.06 3.49
CA PHE A 181 -12.57 -7.97 4.26
C PHE A 181 -12.50 -6.77 5.20
N LEU A 182 -13.66 -6.32 5.71
CA LEU A 182 -13.77 -5.18 6.63
C LEU A 182 -14.10 -5.59 8.07
N LYS A 183 -14.71 -6.74 8.26
CA LYS A 183 -15.11 -7.24 9.58
C LYS A 183 -14.59 -8.64 9.85
N ALA A 184 -14.82 -9.58 8.93
CA ALA A 184 -14.46 -10.98 9.07
C ALA A 184 -14.20 -11.63 7.70
N PRO A 185 -13.32 -12.66 7.65
CA PRO A 185 -12.99 -13.35 6.40
C PRO A 185 -14.19 -13.96 5.67
N ASP A 186 -15.26 -14.29 6.37
CA ASP A 186 -16.46 -14.93 5.85
C ASP A 186 -17.64 -13.97 5.65
N GLU A 187 -17.44 -12.67 5.80
CA GLU A 187 -18.47 -11.66 5.57
C GLU A 187 -19.03 -11.70 4.14
N ALA A 188 -20.24 -11.16 3.95
CA ALA A 188 -20.88 -11.08 2.64
C ALA A 188 -20.04 -10.25 1.65
N ASP A 189 -20.28 -10.51 0.36
CA ASP A 189 -19.69 -9.72 -0.71
C ASP A 189 -20.33 -8.33 -0.73
N GLU A 190 -19.47 -7.32 -0.72
CA GLU A 190 -19.84 -5.92 -0.79
C GLU A 190 -18.90 -5.19 -1.78
N TYR A 191 -19.30 -3.99 -2.21
CA TYR A 191 -18.46 -3.15 -3.07
C TYR A 191 -17.07 -2.89 -2.48
N SER A 192 -16.97 -2.84 -1.16
CA SER A 192 -15.75 -2.47 -0.44
C SER A 192 -14.84 -3.64 -0.09
N ASN A 193 -15.15 -4.87 -0.48
CA ASN A 193 -14.31 -6.03 -0.19
C ASN A 193 -14.10 -6.93 -1.42
N ILE A 194 -13.12 -7.81 -1.36
CA ILE A 194 -12.90 -8.82 -2.39
C ILE A 194 -13.95 -9.94 -2.23
N PRO A 195 -14.58 -10.43 -3.32
CA PRO A 195 -15.59 -11.50 -3.25
C PRO A 195 -15.10 -12.72 -2.47
N LYS A 196 -15.97 -13.26 -1.61
CA LYS A 196 -15.66 -14.30 -0.62
C LYS A 196 -14.98 -15.54 -1.21
N GLU A 197 -15.45 -16.00 -2.37
CA GLU A 197 -14.94 -17.19 -3.02
C GLU A 197 -13.46 -16.99 -3.47
N ILE A 198 -13.14 -15.81 -3.98
CA ILE A 198 -11.78 -15.42 -4.38
C ILE A 198 -10.93 -15.16 -3.13
N ARG A 199 -11.47 -14.39 -2.19
CA ARG A 199 -10.85 -14.00 -0.93
C ARG A 199 -10.32 -15.20 -0.16
N ALA A 200 -11.12 -16.26 0.02
CA ALA A 200 -10.72 -17.45 0.76
C ALA A 200 -9.42 -18.08 0.22
N ARG A 201 -9.29 -18.16 -1.10
CA ARG A 201 -8.11 -18.73 -1.76
C ARG A 201 -6.87 -17.87 -1.55
N TYR A 202 -6.99 -16.56 -1.70
CA TYR A 202 -5.86 -15.65 -1.50
C TYR A 202 -5.44 -15.55 -0.03
N LEU A 203 -6.38 -15.52 0.91
CA LEU A 203 -6.06 -15.54 2.35
C LEU A 203 -5.30 -16.81 2.73
N ALA A 204 -5.72 -17.98 2.22
CA ALA A 204 -4.99 -19.22 2.42
C ALA A 204 -3.54 -19.14 1.89
N LEU A 205 -3.34 -18.54 0.72
CA LEU A 205 -2.00 -18.30 0.15
C LEU A 205 -1.18 -17.36 1.03
N LEU A 206 -1.73 -16.23 1.44
CA LEU A 206 -1.03 -15.25 2.28
C LEU A 206 -0.62 -15.86 3.63
N HIS A 207 -1.50 -16.63 4.28
CA HIS A 207 -1.21 -17.36 5.50
C HIS A 207 -0.09 -18.39 5.34
N GLN A 208 -0.15 -19.17 4.26
CA GLN A 208 0.88 -20.17 3.95
C GLN A 208 2.29 -19.56 3.92
N TYR A 209 2.39 -18.30 3.46
CA TYR A 209 3.67 -17.60 3.31
C TYR A 209 3.96 -16.57 4.41
N GLY A 210 3.16 -16.57 5.48
CA GLY A 210 3.42 -15.77 6.68
C GLY A 210 3.23 -14.27 6.49
N VAL A 211 2.40 -13.85 5.51
CA VAL A 211 1.98 -12.45 5.39
C VAL A 211 1.12 -12.09 6.59
N ARG A 212 1.43 -10.99 7.25
CA ARG A 212 0.74 -10.54 8.46
C ARG A 212 0.10 -9.16 8.31
N TRP A 213 0.45 -8.39 7.28
CA TRP A 213 -0.03 -7.03 7.07
C TRP A 213 -0.45 -6.82 5.62
N VAL A 214 -1.63 -6.23 5.46
CA VAL A 214 -2.17 -5.74 4.19
C VAL A 214 -2.57 -4.29 4.38
N PHE A 215 -1.99 -3.40 3.58
CA PHE A 215 -2.37 -2.00 3.52
C PHE A 215 -3.23 -1.75 2.30
N ALA A 216 -4.42 -1.16 2.52
CA ALA A 216 -5.44 -0.93 1.50
C ALA A 216 -5.98 0.50 1.53
N GLY A 217 -6.80 0.84 0.55
CA GLY A 217 -7.52 2.11 0.41
C GLY A 217 -9.01 1.88 0.21
N HIS A 218 -9.58 2.49 -0.83
CA HIS A 218 -10.93 2.27 -1.36
C HIS A 218 -12.10 2.76 -0.49
N CYS A 219 -11.99 2.62 0.82
CA CYS A 219 -13.10 2.92 1.74
C CYS A 219 -13.31 4.41 1.99
N HIS A 220 -12.40 5.27 1.57
CA HIS A 220 -12.40 6.72 1.82
C HIS A 220 -12.57 7.09 3.30
N ARG A 221 -12.25 6.15 4.20
CA ARG A 221 -12.21 6.28 5.66
C ARG A 221 -11.25 5.24 6.23
N ASN A 222 -10.86 5.42 7.47
CA ASN A 222 -10.02 4.43 8.14
C ASN A 222 -10.87 3.24 8.59
N GLU A 223 -10.42 2.04 8.21
CA GLU A 223 -10.96 0.76 8.67
C GLU A 223 -9.80 -0.16 9.05
N GLN A 224 -10.03 -1.02 10.03
CA GLN A 224 -9.05 -2.01 10.46
C GLN A 224 -9.77 -3.31 10.80
N SER A 225 -9.27 -4.41 10.28
CA SER A 225 -9.81 -5.74 10.53
C SER A 225 -8.69 -6.76 10.67
N SER A 226 -8.98 -7.90 11.28
CA SER A 226 -8.02 -8.98 11.43
C SER A 226 -8.74 -10.33 11.52
N ASP A 227 -8.09 -11.38 11.05
CA ASP A 227 -8.51 -12.76 11.28
C ASP A 227 -7.73 -13.45 12.44
N GLY A 228 -6.98 -12.66 13.22
CA GLY A 228 -6.11 -13.12 14.30
C GLY A 228 -4.65 -13.35 13.88
N THR A 229 -4.37 -13.45 12.58
CA THR A 229 -3.01 -13.65 12.04
C THR A 229 -2.64 -12.53 11.08
N LEU A 230 -3.53 -12.22 10.15
CA LEU A 230 -3.39 -11.17 9.15
C LEU A 230 -4.15 -9.94 9.60
N GLU A 231 -3.49 -8.79 9.61
CA GLU A 231 -4.08 -7.48 9.84
C GLU A 231 -4.30 -6.77 8.50
N ILE A 232 -5.50 -6.20 8.30
CA ILE A 232 -5.87 -5.42 7.13
C ILE A 232 -6.15 -4.00 7.59
N VAL A 233 -5.48 -3.05 6.96
CA VAL A 233 -5.54 -1.63 7.28
C VAL A 233 -5.96 -0.86 6.04
N ALA A 234 -7.24 -0.51 5.95
CA ALA A 234 -7.71 0.45 4.95
C ALA A 234 -7.49 1.87 5.46
N THR A 235 -6.83 2.68 4.65
CA THR A 235 -6.42 4.03 5.00
C THR A 235 -7.36 5.05 4.38
N GLY A 236 -7.73 6.06 5.17
CA GLY A 236 -8.50 7.21 4.71
C GLY A 236 -7.78 7.99 3.60
N PRO A 237 -8.51 8.74 2.76
CA PRO A 237 -7.98 9.30 1.52
C PRO A 237 -7.12 10.54 1.76
N VAL A 238 -6.17 10.76 0.85
CA VAL A 238 -5.57 12.07 0.62
C VAL A 238 -6.58 13.00 -0.08
N GLY A 239 -7.33 12.45 -1.02
CA GLY A 239 -8.40 13.14 -1.74
C GLY A 239 -9.68 13.33 -0.92
N LYS A 240 -10.82 13.03 -1.52
CA LYS A 240 -12.15 13.26 -0.94
C LYS A 240 -12.54 12.19 0.09
N PRO A 241 -12.75 12.55 1.37
CA PRO A 241 -13.21 11.61 2.39
C PRO A 241 -14.72 11.35 2.27
N LEU A 242 -15.17 10.22 2.82
CA LEU A 242 -16.58 9.83 2.92
C LEU A 242 -16.98 9.59 4.39
N GLY A 243 -18.28 9.67 4.68
CA GLY A 243 -18.83 9.31 5.98
C GLY A 243 -18.33 10.15 7.17
N GLY A 244 -17.94 11.41 6.96
CA GLY A 244 -17.43 12.29 8.02
C GLY A 244 -15.94 12.10 8.34
N ALA A 245 -15.23 11.26 7.59
CA ALA A 245 -13.77 11.15 7.66
C ALA A 245 -13.09 12.46 7.21
N ARG A 246 -11.79 12.58 7.47
CA ARG A 246 -10.98 13.72 7.03
C ARG A 246 -9.86 13.25 6.11
N SER A 247 -9.44 14.13 5.20
CA SER A 247 -8.28 13.88 4.35
C SER A 247 -7.00 13.84 5.18
N GLY A 248 -6.11 12.92 4.83
CA GLY A 248 -4.85 12.72 5.55
C GLY A 248 -4.05 11.56 4.97
N PHE A 249 -3.18 11.00 5.78
CA PHE A 249 -2.39 9.83 5.43
C PHE A 249 -1.96 9.05 6.67
N ARG A 250 -1.47 7.83 6.46
CA ARG A 250 -0.97 6.97 7.53
C ARG A 250 0.55 6.97 7.57
N VAL A 251 1.08 7.09 8.78
CA VAL A 251 2.49 6.78 9.10
C VAL A 251 2.54 5.34 9.57
N VAL A 252 3.39 4.54 8.95
CA VAL A 252 3.61 3.14 9.31
C VAL A 252 5.04 2.97 9.77
N THR A 253 5.22 2.59 11.02
CA THR A 253 6.53 2.35 11.63
C THR A 253 6.84 0.88 11.63
N VAL A 254 8.00 0.52 11.10
CA VAL A 254 8.54 -0.85 11.06
C VAL A 254 9.68 -0.94 12.07
N GLY A 255 9.53 -1.80 13.06
CA GLY A 255 10.52 -2.00 14.12
C GLY A 255 10.80 -3.48 14.38
N PRO A 256 11.72 -3.78 15.33
CA PRO A 256 12.06 -5.15 15.70
C PRO A 256 10.85 -5.97 16.16
N GLU A 257 9.94 -5.33 16.90
CA GLU A 257 8.75 -5.97 17.47
C GLU A 257 7.62 -6.16 16.46
N GLY A 258 7.68 -5.53 15.28
CA GLY A 258 6.63 -5.62 14.27
C GLY A 258 6.35 -4.31 13.55
N ILE A 259 5.13 -4.18 13.08
CA ILE A 259 4.63 -2.97 12.41
C ILE A 259 3.57 -2.33 13.31
N SER A 260 3.67 -1.01 13.47
CA SER A 260 2.64 -0.17 14.08
C SER A 260 2.30 0.96 13.13
N HIS A 261 1.10 1.53 13.27
CA HIS A 261 0.68 2.59 12.36
C HIS A 261 -0.25 3.60 13.03
N HIS A 262 -0.25 4.83 12.52
CA HIS A 262 -1.15 5.89 12.96
C HIS A 262 -1.59 6.73 11.77
N TYR A 263 -2.90 7.03 11.70
CA TYR A 263 -3.45 7.95 10.70
C TYR A 263 -3.43 9.37 11.24
N TYR A 264 -2.90 10.28 10.46
CA TYR A 264 -2.94 11.72 10.73
C TYR A 264 -3.84 12.39 9.70
N ASP A 265 -4.87 13.09 10.13
CA ASP A 265 -5.54 14.04 9.23
C ASP A 265 -4.64 15.27 9.00
N PHE A 266 -4.95 16.02 7.96
CA PHE A 266 -4.10 17.15 7.57
C PHE A 266 -4.01 18.28 8.63
N GLY A 267 -4.91 18.28 9.63
CA GLY A 267 -4.87 19.23 10.74
C GLY A 267 -3.94 18.85 11.87
N ASP A 268 -3.59 17.56 11.99
CA ASP A 268 -2.89 17.01 13.16
C ASP A 268 -1.50 16.42 12.85
N ILE A 269 -0.96 16.66 11.66
CA ILE A 269 0.34 16.10 11.26
C ILE A 269 1.46 16.74 12.09
N PRO A 270 2.27 15.93 12.81
CA PRO A 270 3.37 16.45 13.61
C PRO A 270 4.47 17.05 12.71
N ASN A 271 5.18 18.05 13.25
CA ASN A 271 6.30 18.67 12.54
C ASN A 271 7.46 17.69 12.30
N ARG A 272 7.64 16.74 13.21
CA ARG A 272 8.66 15.66 13.13
C ARG A 272 8.05 14.40 13.70
N LEU A 273 8.39 13.26 13.10
CA LEU A 273 8.16 11.96 13.70
C LEU A 273 9.28 11.64 14.71
N PRO A 274 9.04 10.73 15.67
CA PRO A 274 10.09 10.27 16.57
C PRO A 274 11.34 9.83 15.80
N PRO A 275 12.55 10.01 16.34
CA PRO A 275 13.77 9.54 15.68
C PRO A 275 13.70 8.03 15.44
N GLN A 276 14.21 7.63 14.30
CA GLN A 276 14.31 6.23 13.88
C GLN A 276 15.51 5.54 14.50
#